data_3e42dc9416f17c2d955c50c4e10840b0
#
_entry.id   3e42dc9416f17c2d955c50c4e10840b0
#
_cell.length_a   1.000
_cell.length_b   1.000
_cell.length_c   1.000
_cell.angle_alpha   90.00
_cell.angle_beta   90.00
_cell.angle_gamma   90.00
#
_symmetry.space_group_name_H-M   'P 1'
#
loop_
_entity.id
_entity.type
_entity.pdbx_description
1 polymer ?
#
loop_
_entity_poly.entity_id
_entity_poly.type
_entity_poly.pdbx_seq_one_letter_code
_entity_poly.pdbx_strand_id
1 'polypeptide(L)'
;MRKTLAIAIILFSGTLLQAQDWVKKMESPNANFYEVQQSFNKYWKKHERKEKIKSFFNFSKRDESESEGLMLYKRWEYTVAPRVFPSGKLSLLREGGKELEKVVSNPSYRSAMQANGNWQPLGSFDVPTNGGGAGRLNMVRFHPTQANTIFVGAPVGGLWKSTDAGATWTVNTDLLPSLAVSDLAIDPTNPNVMYLASGDMDAEDAPGVGLLKSTNGGLSWQITGLNFLVSQGRYVSRIIIHPNNSNILWAAASNGVYKSFDAGITWTKVITGNNLRDLELKPGTNNVLYATSNTNFYRSTDGGNIFTVISAGLPVSSSSSRMSIAVTPANPEIVYLVSSNASDNGFKGLYRSTNSGT
;
A
#
# COMPACT_ATOMS: atom_id res chain seq x y z
N MET A 1 4.44 18.70 47.19
CA MET A 1 4.97 18.17 45.90
C MET A 1 3.94 17.42 45.05
N ARG A 2 2.64 17.77 45.06
CA ARG A 2 1.59 17.09 44.26
C ARG A 2 0.82 18.01 43.31
N LYS A 3 1.20 19.27 43.17
CA LYS A 3 0.48 20.25 42.29
C LYS A 3 1.21 20.61 40.97
N THR A 4 2.45 20.18 40.79
CA THR A 4 3.26 20.50 39.60
C THR A 4 3.16 19.45 38.49
N LEU A 5 2.62 18.25 38.79
CA LEU A 5 2.52 17.15 37.80
C LEU A 5 1.24 17.26 36.92
N ALA A 6 0.19 17.91 37.43
CA ALA A 6 -1.07 18.05 36.70
C ALA A 6 -1.04 19.11 35.57
N ILE A 7 -0.16 20.10 35.66
CA ILE A 7 -0.04 21.17 34.65
C ILE A 7 0.77 20.69 33.42
N ALA A 8 1.68 19.73 33.58
CA ALA A 8 2.45 19.16 32.45
C ALA A 8 1.62 18.25 31.54
N ILE A 9 0.62 17.55 32.09
CA ILE A 9 -0.24 16.64 31.31
C ILE A 9 -1.26 17.41 30.45
N ILE A 10 -1.75 18.57 30.91
CA ILE A 10 -2.72 19.39 30.18
C ILE A 10 -2.05 20.13 28.99
N LEU A 11 -0.76 20.44 29.08
CA LEU A 11 -0.03 21.10 27.97
C LEU A 11 0.34 20.13 26.84
N PHE A 12 0.42 18.82 27.14
CA PHE A 12 0.73 17.80 26.10
C PHE A 12 -0.51 17.36 25.31
N SER A 13 -1.71 17.38 25.95
CA SER A 13 -2.95 17.02 25.25
C SER A 13 -3.44 18.10 24.27
N GLY A 14 -3.14 19.37 24.52
CA GLY A 14 -3.55 20.48 23.64
C GLY A 14 -2.77 20.55 22.32
N THR A 15 -1.57 19.99 22.25
CA THR A 15 -0.76 20.02 21.03
C THR A 15 -1.10 18.89 20.06
N LEU A 16 -1.54 17.74 20.55
CA LEU A 16 -2.01 16.61 19.71
C LEU A 16 -3.38 16.90 19.07
N LEU A 17 -4.28 17.61 19.76
CA LEU A 17 -5.58 18.01 19.23
C LEU A 17 -5.48 19.06 18.11
N GLN A 18 -4.50 19.97 18.16
CA GLN A 18 -4.29 20.95 17.09
C GLN A 18 -3.63 20.38 15.83
N ALA A 19 -2.81 19.34 15.98
CA ALA A 19 -2.20 18.66 14.84
C ALA A 19 -3.21 17.90 13.95
N GLN A 20 -4.35 17.53 14.52
CA GLN A 20 -5.40 16.78 13.83
C GLN A 20 -6.50 17.65 13.18
N ASP A 21 -6.56 18.96 13.45
CA ASP A 21 -7.65 19.80 13.01
C ASP A 21 -7.72 19.95 11.48
N TRP A 22 -6.60 20.17 10.82
CA TRP A 22 -6.54 20.28 9.37
C TRP A 22 -6.81 18.93 8.67
N VAL A 23 -6.39 17.79 9.26
CA VAL A 23 -6.67 16.45 8.75
C VAL A 23 -8.17 16.15 8.85
N LYS A 24 -8.79 16.42 10.00
CA LYS A 24 -10.24 16.25 10.17
C LYS A 24 -11.04 17.10 9.18
N LYS A 25 -10.58 18.35 8.95
CA LYS A 25 -11.20 19.21 7.94
C LYS A 25 -11.01 18.68 6.53
N MET A 26 -9.82 18.18 6.19
CA MET A 26 -9.53 17.58 4.89
C MET A 26 -10.44 16.36 4.60
N GLU A 27 -10.80 15.60 5.62
CA GLU A 27 -11.66 14.41 5.53
C GLU A 27 -13.17 14.77 5.54
N SER A 28 -13.52 15.98 5.98
CA SER A 28 -14.93 16.40 6.06
C SER A 28 -15.51 16.72 4.67
N PRO A 29 -16.59 16.04 4.26
CA PRO A 29 -17.21 16.27 2.95
C PRO A 29 -17.78 17.68 2.76
N ASN A 30 -18.03 18.38 3.86
CA ASN A 30 -18.61 19.72 3.87
C ASN A 30 -17.57 20.82 4.12
N ALA A 31 -16.30 20.46 4.30
CA ALA A 31 -15.25 21.45 4.48
C ALA A 31 -14.98 22.23 3.18
N ASN A 32 -14.45 23.43 3.35
CA ASN A 32 -13.97 24.23 2.25
C ASN A 32 -12.45 24.07 2.11
N PHE A 33 -11.97 23.92 0.89
CA PHE A 33 -10.54 23.79 0.57
C PHE A 33 -9.68 24.90 1.20
N TYR A 34 -10.15 26.15 1.13
CA TYR A 34 -9.42 27.29 1.67
C TYR A 34 -9.36 27.28 3.20
N GLU A 35 -10.38 26.71 3.87
CA GLU A 35 -10.36 26.53 5.34
C GLU A 35 -9.35 25.46 5.74
N VAL A 36 -9.24 24.37 4.98
CA VAL A 36 -8.20 23.34 5.17
C VAL A 36 -6.83 23.96 4.98
N GLN A 37 -6.65 24.71 3.89
CA GLN A 37 -5.39 25.40 3.58
C GLN A 37 -4.98 26.39 4.70
N GLN A 38 -5.90 27.19 5.21
CA GLN A 38 -5.62 28.11 6.32
C GLN A 38 -5.25 27.34 7.60
N SER A 39 -5.98 26.26 7.91
CA SER A 39 -5.72 25.41 9.08
C SER A 39 -4.35 24.76 9.00
N PHE A 40 -3.98 24.22 7.83
CA PHE A 40 -2.65 23.64 7.60
C PHE A 40 -1.55 24.70 7.70
N ASN A 41 -1.70 25.86 7.05
CA ASN A 41 -0.70 26.94 7.08
C ASN A 41 -0.46 27.47 8.50
N LYS A 42 -1.52 27.56 9.31
CA LYS A 42 -1.43 27.92 10.73
C LYS A 42 -0.65 26.89 11.54
N TYR A 43 -0.95 25.60 11.32
CA TYR A 43 -0.24 24.48 11.93
C TYR A 43 1.24 24.48 11.53
N TRP A 44 1.53 24.59 10.21
CA TRP A 44 2.87 24.52 9.67
C TRP A 44 3.77 25.68 10.13
N LYS A 45 3.28 26.91 10.12
CA LYS A 45 4.01 28.07 10.66
C LYS A 45 4.41 27.88 12.12
N LYS A 46 3.55 27.26 12.92
CA LYS A 46 3.83 26.97 14.34
C LYS A 46 4.89 25.86 14.49
N HIS A 47 4.82 24.86 13.61
CA HIS A 47 5.75 23.73 13.56
C HIS A 47 7.15 24.18 13.11
N GLU A 48 7.24 24.88 12.01
CA GLU A 48 8.48 25.44 11.46
C GLU A 48 9.20 26.36 12.48
N ARG A 49 8.43 27.16 13.22
CA ARG A 49 9.00 28.00 14.27
C ARG A 49 9.58 27.19 15.43
N LYS A 50 8.93 26.10 15.81
CA LYS A 50 9.42 25.20 16.87
C LYS A 50 10.73 24.51 16.44
N GLU A 51 10.80 24.07 15.20
CA GLU A 51 11.98 23.38 14.68
C GLU A 51 13.18 24.32 14.47
N LYS A 52 12.95 25.53 14.01
CA LYS A 52 14.00 26.58 14.01
C LYS A 52 14.57 26.86 15.41
N ILE A 53 13.73 26.78 16.45
CA ILE A 53 14.19 26.93 17.82
C ILE A 53 14.97 25.68 18.28
N LYS A 54 14.51 24.46 17.94
CA LYS A 54 15.24 23.24 18.27
C LYS A 54 16.56 23.11 17.53
N SER A 55 16.61 23.46 16.23
CA SER A 55 17.84 23.42 15.44
C SER A 55 18.89 24.43 15.90
N PHE A 56 18.50 25.50 16.57
CA PHE A 56 19.41 26.46 17.19
C PHE A 56 20.10 25.87 18.44
N PHE A 57 19.46 24.88 19.10
CA PHE A 57 19.98 24.24 20.31
C PHE A 57 20.58 22.84 20.11
N ASN A 58 20.39 22.19 18.93
CA ASN A 58 20.88 20.84 18.65
C ASN A 58 21.54 20.75 17.27
N PHE A 59 22.84 20.50 17.25
CA PHE A 59 23.66 20.40 16.03
C PHE A 59 23.59 19.04 15.31
N SER A 60 22.62 18.18 15.58
CA SER A 60 22.54 16.86 14.93
C SER A 60 21.14 16.30 14.78
N LYS A 61 20.82 16.01 13.56
CA LYS A 61 19.73 15.27 12.91
C LYS A 61 18.72 16.16 12.17
N ARG A 62 18.74 16.10 10.85
CA ARG A 62 17.57 16.35 9.99
C ARG A 62 16.53 15.31 10.38
N ASP A 63 15.39 15.76 10.82
CA ASP A 63 14.27 14.90 11.19
C ASP A 63 13.48 14.55 9.91
N GLU A 64 13.59 13.31 9.44
CA GLU A 64 12.86 12.81 8.26
C GLU A 64 11.34 12.82 8.46
N SER A 65 10.87 12.82 9.72
CA SER A 65 9.44 12.87 10.05
C SER A 65 8.74 14.20 9.68
N GLU A 66 9.50 15.27 9.47
CA GLU A 66 8.95 16.58 9.10
C GLU A 66 8.41 16.62 7.66
N SER A 67 8.96 15.80 6.77
CA SER A 67 8.59 15.82 5.36
C SER A 67 7.22 15.19 5.09
N GLU A 68 6.78 14.22 5.89
CA GLU A 68 5.59 13.40 5.60
C GLU A 68 4.29 14.20 5.63
N GLY A 69 4.00 14.96 6.68
CA GLY A 69 2.78 15.75 6.77
C GLY A 69 2.72 16.87 5.74
N LEU A 70 3.85 17.53 5.46
CA LEU A 70 3.96 18.57 4.45
C LEU A 70 3.77 18.00 3.04
N MET A 71 4.41 16.89 2.74
CA MET A 71 4.32 16.24 1.42
C MET A 71 2.91 15.73 1.16
N LEU A 72 2.28 15.09 2.16
CA LEU A 72 0.89 14.64 2.07
C LEU A 72 -0.05 15.81 1.77
N TYR A 73 0.08 16.91 2.52
CA TYR A 73 -0.73 18.11 2.31
C TYR A 73 -0.47 18.72 0.92
N LYS A 74 0.80 18.85 0.49
CA LYS A 74 1.14 19.45 -0.80
C LYS A 74 0.63 18.63 -1.99
N ARG A 75 0.64 17.32 -1.91
CA ARG A 75 0.04 16.43 -2.92
C ARG A 75 -1.47 16.59 -2.97
N TRP A 76 -2.12 16.61 -1.80
CA TRP A 76 -3.55 16.86 -1.70
C TRP A 76 -3.91 18.24 -2.25
N GLU A 77 -3.20 19.30 -1.86
CA GLU A 77 -3.39 20.67 -2.34
C GLU A 77 -3.28 20.73 -3.87
N TYR A 78 -2.21 20.18 -4.43
CA TYR A 78 -1.99 20.13 -5.88
C TYR A 78 -3.13 19.42 -6.63
N THR A 79 -3.58 18.30 -6.09
CA THR A 79 -4.65 17.51 -6.71
C THR A 79 -6.01 18.17 -6.59
N VAL A 80 -6.31 18.74 -5.44
CA VAL A 80 -7.66 19.24 -5.12
C VAL A 80 -7.89 20.67 -5.61
N ALA A 81 -6.90 21.55 -5.47
CA ALA A 81 -7.05 22.96 -5.79
C ALA A 81 -7.68 23.26 -7.16
N PRO A 82 -7.20 22.68 -8.28
CA PRO A 82 -7.78 22.97 -9.59
C PRO A 82 -9.20 22.42 -9.76
N ARG A 83 -9.58 21.40 -8.99
CA ARG A 83 -10.90 20.75 -9.08
C ARG A 83 -11.99 21.45 -8.29
N VAL A 84 -11.63 22.30 -7.34
CA VAL A 84 -12.58 23.02 -6.47
C VAL A 84 -12.58 24.52 -6.67
N PHE A 85 -11.68 25.03 -7.53
CA PHE A 85 -11.61 26.45 -7.85
C PHE A 85 -12.85 26.92 -8.63
N PRO A 86 -13.39 28.12 -8.37
CA PRO A 86 -12.98 29.09 -7.34
C PRO A 86 -13.69 28.87 -5.99
N SER A 87 -14.71 28.01 -5.91
CA SER A 87 -15.61 27.90 -4.76
C SER A 87 -14.96 27.28 -3.50
N GLY A 88 -13.94 26.45 -3.69
CA GLY A 88 -13.30 25.70 -2.63
C GLY A 88 -14.15 24.55 -2.05
N LYS A 89 -15.32 24.24 -2.62
CA LYS A 89 -16.23 23.21 -2.09
C LYS A 89 -15.68 21.82 -2.36
N LEU A 90 -15.31 21.06 -1.33
CA LEU A 90 -14.82 19.67 -1.46
C LEU A 90 -15.92 18.70 -1.93
N SER A 91 -17.20 19.05 -1.77
CA SER A 91 -18.31 18.26 -2.32
C SER A 91 -18.23 18.09 -3.85
N LEU A 92 -17.65 19.06 -4.56
CA LEU A 92 -17.45 18.99 -6.01
C LEU A 92 -16.61 17.79 -6.45
N LEU A 93 -15.70 17.32 -5.61
CA LEU A 93 -14.90 16.12 -5.91
C LEU A 93 -15.76 14.84 -5.99
N ARG A 94 -16.83 14.78 -5.19
CA ARG A 94 -17.79 13.67 -5.22
C ARG A 94 -18.79 13.81 -6.35
N GLU A 95 -19.22 15.01 -6.65
CA GLU A 95 -20.12 15.30 -7.76
C GLU A 95 -19.44 14.97 -9.09
N GLY A 96 -18.18 15.39 -9.28
CA GLY A 96 -17.39 15.04 -10.44
C GLY A 96 -17.22 13.52 -10.62
N GLY A 97 -17.01 12.77 -9.54
CA GLY A 97 -16.95 11.31 -9.58
C GLY A 97 -18.27 10.67 -10.02
N LYS A 98 -19.40 11.14 -9.49
CA LYS A 98 -20.74 10.66 -9.87
C LYS A 98 -21.10 11.00 -11.33
N GLU A 99 -20.73 12.19 -11.79
CA GLU A 99 -20.94 12.57 -13.19
C GLU A 99 -20.02 11.75 -14.12
N LEU A 100 -18.78 11.52 -13.76
CA LEU A 100 -17.88 10.65 -14.50
C LEU A 100 -18.42 9.22 -14.57
N GLU A 101 -18.95 8.68 -13.47
CA GLU A 101 -19.56 7.35 -13.42
C GLU A 101 -20.77 7.24 -14.37
N LYS A 102 -21.65 8.26 -14.42
CA LYS A 102 -22.76 8.32 -15.37
C LYS A 102 -22.27 8.36 -16.82
N VAL A 103 -21.22 9.13 -17.07
CA VAL A 103 -20.62 9.28 -18.40
C VAL A 103 -19.97 7.97 -18.85
N VAL A 104 -19.16 7.35 -17.99
CA VAL A 104 -18.45 6.09 -18.28
C VAL A 104 -19.41 4.90 -18.39
N SER A 105 -20.53 4.90 -17.65
CA SER A 105 -21.55 3.86 -17.75
C SER A 105 -22.42 3.97 -19.00
N ASN A 106 -22.42 5.12 -19.71
CA ASN A 106 -23.18 5.33 -20.91
C ASN A 106 -22.54 4.59 -22.11
N PRO A 107 -23.23 3.61 -22.75
CA PRO A 107 -22.69 2.86 -23.88
C PRO A 107 -22.26 3.73 -25.06
N SER A 108 -22.99 4.83 -25.32
CA SER A 108 -22.67 5.78 -26.41
C SER A 108 -21.37 6.54 -26.17
N TYR A 109 -21.02 6.81 -24.89
CA TYR A 109 -19.76 7.46 -24.53
C TYR A 109 -18.57 6.51 -24.69
N ARG A 110 -18.73 5.24 -24.28
CA ARG A 110 -17.69 4.21 -24.52
C ARG A 110 -17.42 4.02 -26.01
N SER A 111 -18.46 4.02 -26.84
CA SER A 111 -18.32 3.95 -28.30
C SER A 111 -17.63 5.19 -28.89
N ALA A 112 -17.89 6.37 -28.34
CA ALA A 112 -17.24 7.62 -28.75
C ALA A 112 -15.77 7.71 -28.29
N MET A 113 -15.42 7.16 -27.12
CA MET A 113 -14.02 7.07 -26.68
C MET A 113 -13.20 6.05 -27.49
N GLN A 114 -13.85 5.03 -28.06
CA GLN A 114 -13.23 4.09 -29.00
C GLN A 114 -13.14 4.62 -30.44
N ALA A 115 -13.89 5.68 -30.77
CA ALA A 115 -13.92 6.26 -32.10
C ALA A 115 -12.97 7.46 -32.23
N ASN A 116 -11.79 7.20 -32.82
CA ASN A 116 -11.01 8.18 -33.58
C ASN A 116 -10.17 9.25 -32.83
N GLY A 117 -9.61 8.95 -31.69
CA GLY A 117 -8.41 9.69 -31.33
C GLY A 117 -7.19 9.04 -31.98
N ASN A 118 -6.56 9.69 -32.95
CA ASN A 118 -5.26 9.26 -33.48
C ASN A 118 -4.13 9.61 -32.46
N TRP A 119 -4.37 9.19 -31.19
CA TRP A 119 -3.42 9.37 -30.12
C TRP A 119 -2.41 8.22 -30.20
N GLN A 120 -1.15 8.58 -30.40
CA GLN A 120 -0.05 7.63 -30.28
C GLN A 120 0.73 7.97 -29.00
N PRO A 121 1.17 6.97 -28.25
CA PRO A 121 2.00 7.21 -27.08
C PRO A 121 3.31 7.84 -27.52
N LEU A 122 3.60 9.04 -27.05
CA LEU A 122 4.88 9.72 -27.21
C LEU A 122 5.82 9.41 -26.05
N GLY A 123 5.43 8.48 -25.18
CA GLY A 123 6.12 8.18 -23.93
C GLY A 123 7.55 7.72 -24.13
N SER A 124 8.24 7.68 -23.03
CA SER A 124 9.63 7.24 -22.96
C SER A 124 9.71 5.76 -23.31
N PHE A 125 10.10 5.41 -24.51
CA PHE A 125 10.35 4.03 -24.95
C PHE A 125 11.74 3.55 -24.50
N ASP A 126 12.61 4.49 -24.11
CA ASP A 126 13.96 4.22 -23.63
C ASP A 126 14.14 4.71 -22.20
N VAL A 127 15.01 4.05 -21.45
CA VAL A 127 15.43 4.51 -20.13
C VAL A 127 16.21 5.82 -20.30
N PRO A 128 15.82 6.91 -19.61
CA PRO A 128 16.55 8.16 -19.72
C PRO A 128 18.03 7.98 -19.36
N THR A 129 18.92 8.42 -20.23
CA THR A 129 20.38 8.31 -20.05
C THR A 129 20.92 9.11 -18.84
N ASN A 130 20.09 9.97 -18.26
CA ASN A 130 20.46 10.87 -17.15
C ASN A 130 20.05 10.32 -15.75
N GLY A 131 19.91 9.02 -15.58
CA GLY A 131 19.66 8.40 -14.28
C GLY A 131 18.21 8.47 -13.75
N GLY A 132 17.27 9.04 -14.51
CA GLY A 132 15.84 8.94 -14.24
C GLY A 132 15.34 7.59 -14.76
N GLY A 133 14.96 6.66 -13.88
CA GLY A 133 14.45 5.35 -14.28
C GLY A 133 13.16 5.42 -15.12
N ALA A 134 12.85 4.36 -15.85
CA ALA A 134 11.61 4.21 -16.63
C ALA A 134 10.35 4.02 -15.77
N GLY A 135 10.46 4.12 -14.46
CA GLY A 135 9.41 3.86 -13.47
C GLY A 135 9.65 2.56 -12.69
N ARG A 136 8.85 2.35 -11.66
CA ARG A 136 8.93 1.18 -10.77
C ARG A 136 7.66 0.36 -10.89
N LEU A 137 7.82 -0.97 -10.89
CA LEU A 137 6.73 -1.92 -10.72
C LEU A 137 6.89 -2.63 -9.37
N ASN A 138 5.81 -2.76 -8.61
CA ASN A 138 5.81 -3.46 -7.34
C ASN A 138 5.58 -4.96 -7.53
N MET A 139 4.87 -5.37 -8.59
CA MET A 139 4.58 -6.76 -8.85
C MET A 139 4.40 -7.07 -10.33
N VAL A 140 4.64 -8.33 -10.67
CA VAL A 140 4.25 -8.98 -11.94
C VAL A 140 3.50 -10.26 -11.59
N ARG A 141 2.36 -10.53 -12.24
CA ARG A 141 1.58 -11.75 -12.07
C ARG A 141 1.15 -12.29 -13.42
N PHE A 142 1.21 -13.61 -13.56
CA PHE A 142 0.71 -14.31 -14.73
C PHE A 142 -0.68 -14.86 -14.48
N HIS A 143 -1.52 -14.81 -15.49
CA HIS A 143 -2.85 -15.42 -15.41
C HIS A 143 -2.70 -16.96 -15.35
N PRO A 144 -3.39 -17.67 -14.45
CA PRO A 144 -3.13 -19.10 -14.21
C PRO A 144 -3.46 -20.02 -15.38
N THR A 145 -4.33 -19.60 -16.32
CA THR A 145 -4.80 -20.40 -17.45
C THR A 145 -4.62 -19.73 -18.81
N GLN A 146 -4.20 -18.48 -18.87
CA GLN A 146 -3.99 -17.72 -20.11
C GLN A 146 -2.54 -17.27 -20.21
N ALA A 147 -1.70 -18.06 -20.89
CA ALA A 147 -0.24 -17.91 -20.90
C ALA A 147 0.24 -16.51 -21.36
N ASN A 148 -0.50 -15.85 -22.26
CA ASN A 148 -0.15 -14.51 -22.76
C ASN A 148 -0.72 -13.36 -21.92
N THR A 149 -1.45 -13.67 -20.83
CA THR A 149 -2.04 -12.64 -19.99
C THR A 149 -1.14 -12.36 -18.76
N ILE A 150 -0.68 -11.13 -18.69
CA ILE A 150 0.25 -10.63 -17.68
C ILE A 150 -0.39 -9.42 -16.99
N PHE A 151 -0.22 -9.32 -15.68
CA PHE A 151 -0.59 -8.16 -14.89
C PHE A 151 0.66 -7.54 -14.28
N VAL A 152 0.74 -6.22 -14.27
CA VAL A 152 1.79 -5.47 -13.58
C VAL A 152 1.15 -4.38 -12.72
N GLY A 153 1.64 -4.25 -11.49
CA GLY A 153 1.17 -3.26 -10.53
C GLY A 153 2.21 -2.18 -10.32
N ALA A 154 1.81 -0.93 -10.51
CA ALA A 154 2.66 0.23 -10.29
C ALA A 154 2.38 0.89 -8.93
N PRO A 155 3.39 1.51 -8.29
CA PRO A 155 3.22 2.14 -6.98
C PRO A 155 2.20 3.29 -6.95
N VAL A 156 1.98 3.97 -8.08
CA VAL A 156 1.00 5.08 -8.22
C VAL A 156 0.36 5.10 -9.62
N GLY A 157 0.54 4.05 -10.41
CA GLY A 157 0.07 3.99 -11.81
C GLY A 157 -1.03 2.96 -12.06
N GLY A 158 -1.60 2.35 -11.02
CA GLY A 158 -2.66 1.36 -11.14
C GLY A 158 -2.19 -0.04 -11.53
N LEU A 159 -3.17 -0.88 -11.88
CA LEU A 159 -2.98 -2.24 -12.37
C LEU A 159 -3.09 -2.25 -13.89
N TRP A 160 -2.04 -2.68 -14.56
CA TRP A 160 -1.97 -2.82 -16.01
C TRP A 160 -2.12 -4.29 -16.41
N LYS A 161 -2.82 -4.54 -17.49
CA LYS A 161 -3.06 -5.86 -18.06
C LYS A 161 -2.60 -5.91 -19.50
N SER A 162 -1.84 -6.93 -19.85
CA SER A 162 -1.57 -7.36 -21.22
C SER A 162 -2.26 -8.69 -21.49
N THR A 163 -2.73 -8.91 -22.70
CA THR A 163 -3.29 -10.20 -23.17
C THR A 163 -2.51 -10.78 -24.34
N ASP A 164 -1.41 -10.16 -24.72
CA ASP A 164 -0.56 -10.47 -25.88
C ASP A 164 0.92 -10.57 -25.50
N ALA A 165 1.20 -11.17 -24.33
CA ALA A 165 2.55 -11.40 -23.80
C ALA A 165 3.37 -10.11 -23.60
N GLY A 166 2.71 -8.98 -23.32
CA GLY A 166 3.36 -7.71 -23.01
C GLY A 166 3.54 -6.78 -24.21
N ALA A 167 3.03 -7.13 -25.38
CA ALA A 167 3.12 -6.28 -26.57
C ALA A 167 2.25 -5.02 -26.43
N THR A 168 1.04 -5.15 -25.86
CA THR A 168 0.17 -4.01 -25.53
C THR A 168 -0.34 -4.09 -24.10
N TRP A 169 -0.68 -2.94 -23.54
CA TRP A 169 -1.11 -2.81 -22.15
C TRP A 169 -2.35 -1.95 -22.01
N THR A 170 -3.27 -2.37 -21.16
CA THR A 170 -4.48 -1.63 -20.81
C THR A 170 -4.56 -1.44 -19.31
N VAL A 171 -5.14 -0.33 -18.88
CA VAL A 171 -5.43 -0.03 -17.48
C VAL A 171 -6.91 0.21 -17.28
N ASN A 172 -7.48 -0.28 -16.17
CA ASN A 172 -8.90 -0.07 -15.84
C ASN A 172 -9.09 0.30 -14.34
N THR A 173 -8.02 0.70 -13.69
CA THR A 173 -8.00 1.03 -12.26
C THR A 173 -7.98 2.52 -11.99
N ASP A 174 -8.06 3.38 -13.00
CA ASP A 174 -7.96 4.84 -12.85
C ASP A 174 -9.06 5.48 -12.00
N LEU A 175 -10.18 4.77 -11.81
CA LEU A 175 -11.30 5.21 -10.99
C LEU A 175 -11.25 4.65 -9.55
N LEU A 176 -10.23 3.88 -9.20
CA LEU A 176 -10.08 3.36 -7.84
C LEU A 176 -9.70 4.47 -6.85
N PRO A 177 -10.10 4.34 -5.58
CA PRO A 177 -9.77 5.32 -4.54
C PRO A 177 -8.27 5.47 -4.28
N SER A 178 -7.46 4.47 -4.64
CA SER A 178 -6.00 4.50 -4.63
C SER A 178 -5.48 3.82 -5.88
N LEU A 179 -4.53 4.46 -6.56
CA LEU A 179 -3.83 3.90 -7.73
C LEU A 179 -2.57 3.14 -7.34
N ALA A 180 -2.23 3.09 -6.06
CA ALA A 180 -1.08 2.36 -5.57
C ALA A 180 -1.40 0.86 -5.51
N VAL A 181 -0.61 0.05 -6.21
CA VAL A 181 -0.75 -1.41 -6.26
C VAL A 181 0.51 -2.08 -5.75
N SER A 182 0.38 -2.86 -4.67
CA SER A 182 1.48 -3.66 -4.10
C SER A 182 1.48 -5.10 -4.60
N ASP A 183 0.30 -5.74 -4.67
CA ASP A 183 0.20 -7.15 -5.05
C ASP A 183 -1.15 -7.48 -5.68
N LEU A 184 -1.20 -8.60 -6.39
CA LEU A 184 -2.42 -9.17 -6.99
C LEU A 184 -2.44 -10.68 -6.77
N ALA A 185 -3.52 -11.20 -6.18
CA ALA A 185 -3.80 -12.63 -6.15
C ALA A 185 -4.95 -12.95 -7.11
N ILE A 186 -4.76 -13.97 -7.92
CA ILE A 186 -5.76 -14.50 -8.87
C ILE A 186 -6.17 -15.88 -8.37
N ASP A 187 -7.45 -16.11 -8.22
CA ASP A 187 -7.97 -17.40 -7.79
C ASP A 187 -7.63 -18.49 -8.82
N PRO A 188 -6.87 -19.52 -8.46
CA PRO A 188 -6.45 -20.56 -9.40
C PRO A 188 -7.62 -21.42 -9.89
N THR A 189 -8.73 -21.46 -9.14
CA THR A 189 -9.92 -22.27 -9.49
C THR A 189 -10.95 -21.46 -10.28
N ASN A 190 -10.97 -20.14 -10.08
CA ASN A 190 -11.82 -19.21 -10.80
C ASN A 190 -11.10 -17.89 -11.07
N PRO A 191 -10.35 -17.76 -12.16
CA PRO A 191 -9.55 -16.57 -12.46
C PRO A 191 -10.32 -15.27 -12.64
N ASN A 192 -11.65 -15.31 -12.69
CA ASN A 192 -12.47 -14.10 -12.61
C ASN A 192 -12.47 -13.47 -11.22
N VAL A 193 -12.13 -14.26 -10.18
CA VAL A 193 -11.99 -13.76 -8.81
C VAL A 193 -10.54 -13.35 -8.60
N MET A 194 -10.35 -12.08 -8.26
CA MET A 194 -9.04 -11.50 -8.03
C MET A 194 -9.08 -10.61 -6.79
N TYR A 195 -7.94 -10.49 -6.10
CA TYR A 195 -7.76 -9.58 -4.97
C TYR A 195 -6.56 -8.68 -5.23
N LEU A 196 -6.79 -7.35 -5.17
CA LEU A 196 -5.79 -6.31 -5.38
C LEU A 196 -5.38 -5.71 -4.03
N ALA A 197 -4.13 -5.83 -3.70
CA ALA A 197 -3.53 -5.20 -2.53
C ALA A 197 -3.13 -3.76 -2.86
N SER A 198 -3.71 -2.80 -2.16
CA SER A 198 -3.46 -1.38 -2.44
C SER A 198 -2.47 -0.74 -1.48
N GLY A 199 -1.82 0.30 -1.95
CA GLY A 199 -0.77 1.05 -1.29
C GLY A 199 0.61 0.76 -1.89
N ASP A 200 1.60 1.56 -1.54
CA ASP A 200 2.99 1.33 -1.92
C ASP A 200 3.77 0.76 -0.73
N MET A 201 4.03 -0.52 -0.75
CA MET A 201 4.77 -1.20 0.31
C MET A 201 6.27 -0.89 0.27
N ASP A 202 6.80 -0.38 -0.83
CA ASP A 202 8.23 -0.21 -1.02
C ASP A 202 8.73 1.14 -0.51
N ALA A 203 8.21 2.24 -1.04
CA ALA A 203 8.55 3.59 -0.58
C ALA A 203 7.63 4.11 0.54
N GLU A 204 6.50 3.46 0.81
CA GLU A 204 5.50 3.84 1.84
C GLU A 204 4.90 5.24 1.61
N ASP A 205 5.04 5.80 0.40
CA ASP A 205 4.68 7.17 0.06
C ASP A 205 3.30 7.29 -0.62
N ALA A 206 2.66 6.18 -0.95
CA ALA A 206 1.32 6.12 -1.52
C ALA A 206 0.41 5.21 -0.68
N PRO A 207 -0.48 5.80 0.16
CA PRO A 207 -1.39 5.04 1.00
C PRO A 207 -2.40 4.24 0.18
N GLY A 208 -2.71 3.04 0.68
CA GLY A 208 -3.78 2.18 0.16
C GLY A 208 -5.10 2.41 0.85
N VAL A 209 -6.14 1.81 0.27
CA VAL A 209 -7.49 1.71 0.86
C VAL A 209 -7.78 0.32 1.42
N GLY A 210 -6.77 -0.54 1.50
CA GLY A 210 -6.88 -1.93 1.91
C GLY A 210 -6.89 -2.89 0.74
N LEU A 211 -7.73 -3.91 0.81
CA LEU A 211 -7.84 -4.96 -0.20
C LEU A 211 -9.11 -4.77 -1.03
N LEU A 212 -8.98 -4.83 -2.35
CA LEU A 212 -10.10 -4.79 -3.28
C LEU A 212 -10.30 -6.17 -3.90
N LYS A 213 -11.56 -6.52 -4.18
CA LYS A 213 -11.97 -7.78 -4.83
C LYS A 213 -12.62 -7.49 -6.17
N SER A 214 -12.24 -8.26 -7.18
CA SER A 214 -12.95 -8.39 -8.46
C SER A 214 -13.58 -9.77 -8.57
N THR A 215 -14.71 -9.87 -9.27
CA THR A 215 -15.38 -11.12 -9.63
C THR A 215 -15.57 -11.27 -11.13
N ASN A 216 -14.94 -10.37 -11.91
CA ASN A 216 -15.11 -10.30 -13.38
C ASN A 216 -13.75 -10.12 -14.11
N GLY A 217 -12.67 -10.73 -13.59
CA GLY A 217 -11.35 -10.73 -14.22
C GLY A 217 -10.66 -9.37 -14.19
N GLY A 218 -10.93 -8.56 -13.14
CA GLY A 218 -10.34 -7.25 -12.93
C GLY A 218 -11.04 -6.11 -13.69
N LEU A 219 -12.22 -6.33 -14.28
CA LEU A 219 -12.97 -5.27 -14.97
C LEU A 219 -13.60 -4.26 -14.02
N SER A 220 -13.95 -4.69 -12.81
CA SER A 220 -14.42 -3.81 -11.74
C SER A 220 -13.96 -4.34 -10.39
N TRP A 221 -13.88 -3.44 -9.40
CA TRP A 221 -13.34 -3.73 -8.08
C TRP A 221 -14.24 -3.20 -6.98
N GLN A 222 -14.34 -3.94 -5.88
CA GLN A 222 -15.05 -3.56 -4.68
C GLN A 222 -14.13 -3.67 -3.46
N ILE A 223 -14.25 -2.76 -2.50
CA ILE A 223 -13.50 -2.79 -1.25
C ILE A 223 -13.99 -3.96 -0.40
N THR A 224 -13.06 -4.73 0.17
CA THR A 224 -13.34 -5.86 1.07
C THR A 224 -13.49 -5.41 2.53
N GLY A 225 -13.69 -6.36 3.45
CA GLY A 225 -13.67 -6.09 4.89
C GLY A 225 -12.31 -5.65 5.44
N LEU A 226 -11.21 -5.93 4.75
CA LEU A 226 -9.90 -5.38 5.07
C LEU A 226 -9.73 -4.03 4.35
N ASN A 227 -10.18 -2.97 5.00
CA ASN A 227 -10.12 -1.63 4.43
C ASN A 227 -9.44 -0.63 5.37
N PHE A 228 -8.87 0.39 4.77
CA PHE A 228 -8.17 1.47 5.44
C PHE A 228 -8.64 2.82 4.92
N LEU A 229 -8.62 3.82 5.79
CA LEU A 229 -8.70 5.21 5.35
C LEU A 229 -7.34 5.65 4.80
N VAL A 230 -7.33 6.42 3.74
CA VAL A 230 -6.10 6.98 3.14
C VAL A 230 -5.28 7.75 4.17
N SER A 231 -5.96 8.48 5.07
CA SER A 231 -5.32 9.22 6.18
C SER A 231 -4.57 8.36 7.20
N GLN A 232 -4.80 7.04 7.21
CA GLN A 232 -4.06 6.13 8.09
C GLN A 232 -2.66 5.78 7.57
N GLY A 233 -2.31 6.17 6.34
CA GLY A 233 -1.01 5.90 5.76
C GLY A 233 -0.66 4.41 5.62
N ARG A 234 -1.68 3.54 5.44
CA ARG A 234 -1.50 2.08 5.45
C ARG A 234 -1.46 1.51 4.05
N TYR A 235 -0.88 0.32 3.94
CA TYR A 235 -0.83 -0.49 2.72
C TYR A 235 -1.04 -1.97 3.05
N VAL A 236 -1.45 -2.74 2.03
CA VAL A 236 -1.40 -4.20 2.04
C VAL A 236 -0.22 -4.61 1.16
N SER A 237 0.74 -5.35 1.70
CA SER A 237 1.98 -5.71 1.01
C SER A 237 1.86 -6.99 0.19
N ARG A 238 1.12 -7.98 0.70
CA ARG A 238 0.93 -9.28 0.05
C ARG A 238 -0.47 -9.82 0.29
N ILE A 239 -0.97 -10.58 -0.67
CA ILE A 239 -2.23 -11.31 -0.59
C ILE A 239 -2.05 -12.73 -1.12
N ILE A 240 -2.51 -13.72 -0.37
CA ILE A 240 -2.52 -15.14 -0.76
C ILE A 240 -3.94 -15.67 -0.69
N ILE A 241 -4.34 -16.40 -1.73
CA ILE A 241 -5.54 -17.22 -1.76
C ILE A 241 -5.14 -18.66 -1.46
N HIS A 242 -5.86 -19.33 -0.57
CA HIS A 242 -5.62 -20.74 -0.28
C HIS A 242 -5.86 -21.59 -1.56
N PRO A 243 -4.91 -22.44 -1.97
CA PRO A 243 -4.94 -23.08 -3.30
C PRO A 243 -6.16 -24.01 -3.53
N ASN A 244 -6.74 -24.57 -2.47
CA ASN A 244 -7.86 -25.53 -2.55
C ASN A 244 -9.16 -24.98 -1.93
N ASN A 245 -9.17 -23.75 -1.42
CA ASN A 245 -10.36 -23.16 -0.83
C ASN A 245 -10.32 -21.61 -0.93
N SER A 246 -10.94 -21.07 -1.96
CA SER A 246 -10.96 -19.65 -2.26
C SER A 246 -11.63 -18.75 -1.19
N ASN A 247 -12.29 -19.36 -0.19
CA ASN A 247 -12.81 -18.61 0.95
C ASN A 247 -11.72 -18.25 1.98
N ILE A 248 -10.59 -18.96 1.96
CA ILE A 248 -9.50 -18.73 2.90
C ILE A 248 -8.45 -17.83 2.24
N LEU A 249 -8.19 -16.70 2.88
CA LEU A 249 -7.21 -15.70 2.42
C LEU A 249 -6.28 -15.30 3.55
N TRP A 250 -5.06 -14.92 3.20
CA TRP A 250 -4.11 -14.29 4.11
C TRP A 250 -3.58 -13.02 3.48
N ALA A 251 -3.51 -11.94 4.25
CA ALA A 251 -2.98 -10.66 3.80
C ALA A 251 -1.96 -10.11 4.80
N ALA A 252 -0.77 -9.77 4.32
CA ALA A 252 0.18 -8.97 5.08
C ALA A 252 -0.07 -7.48 4.81
N ALA A 253 -0.08 -6.68 5.86
CA ALA A 253 -0.30 -5.25 5.79
C ALA A 253 0.68 -4.50 6.69
N SER A 254 0.77 -3.19 6.54
CA SER A 254 1.66 -2.33 7.34
C SER A 254 1.45 -2.46 8.86
N ASN A 255 0.32 -2.98 9.32
CA ASN A 255 -0.03 -3.06 10.73
C ASN A 255 -0.34 -4.49 11.23
N GLY A 256 -0.04 -5.52 10.44
CA GLY A 256 -0.24 -6.91 10.85
C GLY A 256 -0.48 -7.88 9.72
N VAL A 257 -0.60 -9.16 10.04
CA VAL A 257 -1.12 -10.20 9.14
C VAL A 257 -2.56 -10.48 9.49
N TYR A 258 -3.37 -10.63 8.47
CA TYR A 258 -4.81 -10.88 8.57
C TYR A 258 -5.17 -12.18 7.87
N LYS A 259 -6.19 -12.88 8.38
CA LYS A 259 -6.76 -14.10 7.80
C LYS A 259 -8.28 -13.93 7.64
N SER A 260 -8.80 -14.35 6.50
CA SER A 260 -10.23 -14.45 6.21
C SER A 260 -10.62 -15.90 5.99
N PHE A 261 -11.87 -16.24 6.31
CA PHE A 261 -12.49 -17.55 6.05
C PHE A 261 -13.73 -17.45 5.15
N ASP A 262 -14.08 -16.25 4.70
CA ASP A 262 -15.31 -15.92 3.97
C ASP A 262 -15.06 -15.08 2.71
N ALA A 263 -13.95 -15.39 2.01
CA ALA A 263 -13.57 -14.73 0.75
C ALA A 263 -13.40 -13.20 0.89
N GLY A 264 -12.90 -12.75 2.06
CA GLY A 264 -12.54 -11.36 2.31
C GLY A 264 -13.67 -10.49 2.87
N ILE A 265 -14.81 -11.07 3.25
CA ILE A 265 -15.90 -10.31 3.87
C ILE A 265 -15.51 -9.87 5.29
N THR A 266 -14.96 -10.81 6.08
CA THR A 266 -14.44 -10.51 7.41
C THR A 266 -13.00 -10.95 7.57
N TRP A 267 -12.26 -10.30 8.48
CA TRP A 267 -10.84 -10.55 8.69
C TRP A 267 -10.49 -10.58 10.17
N THR A 268 -9.70 -11.57 10.54
CA THR A 268 -9.08 -11.70 11.86
C THR A 268 -7.60 -11.37 11.77
N LYS A 269 -7.12 -10.48 12.65
CA LYS A 269 -5.69 -10.18 12.73
C LYS A 269 -4.98 -11.28 13.50
N VAL A 270 -4.04 -11.98 12.86
CA VAL A 270 -3.27 -13.12 13.41
C VAL A 270 -1.84 -12.75 13.80
N ILE A 271 -1.27 -11.70 13.25
CA ILE A 271 -0.05 -11.04 13.75
C ILE A 271 -0.38 -9.58 13.99
N THR A 272 -0.06 -9.08 15.18
CA THR A 272 -0.02 -7.64 15.47
C THR A 272 1.43 -7.18 15.37
N GLY A 273 1.71 -6.22 14.51
CA GLY A 273 3.07 -5.72 14.28
C GLY A 273 3.07 -4.63 13.22
N ASN A 274 4.22 -4.01 13.04
CA ASN A 274 4.39 -2.95 12.06
C ASN A 274 5.20 -3.46 10.87
N ASN A 275 4.87 -2.91 9.70
CA ASN A 275 5.60 -3.10 8.44
C ASN A 275 5.81 -4.57 8.09
N LEU A 276 4.69 -5.33 8.02
CA LEU A 276 4.73 -6.69 7.46
C LEU A 276 4.95 -6.54 5.95
N ARG A 277 6.04 -7.17 5.47
CA ARG A 277 6.55 -6.95 4.12
C ARG A 277 6.19 -8.08 3.16
N ASP A 278 6.28 -9.30 3.65
CA ASP A 278 6.16 -10.47 2.80
C ASP A 278 5.39 -11.58 3.50
N LEU A 279 4.74 -12.43 2.70
CA LEU A 279 3.94 -13.56 3.15
C LEU A 279 4.00 -14.64 2.07
N GLU A 280 4.37 -15.86 2.44
CA GLU A 280 4.48 -16.99 1.52
C GLU A 280 3.84 -18.23 2.13
N LEU A 281 3.18 -19.02 1.28
CA LEU A 281 2.69 -20.36 1.62
C LEU A 281 3.75 -21.39 1.21
N LYS A 282 4.08 -22.32 2.10
CA LYS A 282 4.99 -23.42 1.76
C LYS A 282 4.39 -24.25 0.61
N PRO A 283 5.08 -24.45 -0.51
CA PRO A 283 4.60 -25.27 -1.59
C PRO A 283 4.27 -26.70 -1.15
N GLY A 284 3.19 -27.26 -1.71
CA GLY A 284 2.76 -28.62 -1.42
C GLY A 284 2.07 -28.83 -0.07
N THR A 285 1.89 -27.78 0.73
CA THR A 285 1.12 -27.82 1.98
C THR A 285 0.18 -26.64 2.08
N ASN A 286 -0.87 -26.76 2.92
CA ASN A 286 -1.83 -25.69 3.18
C ASN A 286 -1.73 -25.16 4.61
N ASN A 287 -0.78 -25.67 5.42
CA ASN A 287 -0.71 -25.40 6.86
C ASN A 287 0.50 -24.56 7.24
N VAL A 288 1.56 -24.53 6.40
CA VAL A 288 2.80 -23.82 6.74
C VAL A 288 2.86 -22.53 5.98
N LEU A 289 2.90 -21.42 6.72
CA LEU A 289 3.08 -20.08 6.17
C LEU A 289 4.29 -19.40 6.80
N TYR A 290 4.87 -18.53 6.03
CA TYR A 290 5.98 -17.67 6.41
C TYR A 290 5.57 -16.21 6.23
N ALA A 291 5.98 -15.36 7.17
CA ALA A 291 5.78 -13.92 7.04
C ALA A 291 7.05 -13.18 7.47
N THR A 292 7.27 -12.01 6.92
CA THR A 292 8.33 -11.11 7.40
C THR A 292 7.80 -9.73 7.70
N SER A 293 8.39 -9.12 8.71
CA SER A 293 8.38 -7.68 8.89
C SER A 293 9.71 -7.09 8.44
N ASN A 294 9.94 -5.82 8.74
CA ASN A 294 11.26 -5.21 8.54
C ASN A 294 12.37 -5.96 9.29
N THR A 295 12.05 -6.58 10.43
CA THR A 295 13.04 -7.03 11.42
C THR A 295 12.89 -8.47 11.88
N ASN A 296 11.75 -9.12 11.61
CA ASN A 296 11.46 -10.46 12.11
C ASN A 296 10.96 -11.38 11.00
N PHE A 297 11.32 -12.66 11.14
CA PHE A 297 10.75 -13.76 10.38
C PHE A 297 9.78 -14.55 11.27
N TYR A 298 8.61 -14.83 10.74
CA TYR A 298 7.53 -15.54 11.40
C TYR A 298 7.20 -16.81 10.65
N ARG A 299 6.85 -17.88 11.38
CA ARG A 299 6.40 -19.15 10.83
C ARG A 299 5.12 -19.61 11.50
N SER A 300 4.17 -20.09 10.71
CA SER A 300 2.98 -20.81 11.17
C SER A 300 3.01 -22.25 10.68
N THR A 301 2.44 -23.18 11.45
CA THR A 301 2.25 -24.58 11.09
C THR A 301 0.80 -25.05 11.19
N ASP A 302 -0.12 -24.14 11.48
CA ASP A 302 -1.53 -24.39 11.73
C ASP A 302 -2.45 -23.64 10.73
N GLY A 303 -1.94 -23.41 9.52
CA GLY A 303 -2.68 -22.70 8.47
C GLY A 303 -2.79 -21.21 8.72
N GLY A 304 -1.82 -20.60 9.42
CA GLY A 304 -1.79 -19.17 9.66
C GLY A 304 -2.74 -18.68 10.76
N ASN A 305 -3.10 -19.52 11.72
CA ASN A 305 -3.85 -19.09 12.90
C ASN A 305 -2.91 -18.51 13.97
N ILE A 306 -1.76 -19.17 14.14
CA ILE A 306 -0.71 -18.74 15.08
C ILE A 306 0.61 -18.67 14.34
N PHE A 307 1.34 -17.58 14.56
CA PHE A 307 2.68 -17.37 14.04
C PHE A 307 3.69 -17.23 15.18
N THR A 308 4.80 -17.96 15.05
CA THR A 308 5.92 -17.90 16.00
C THR A 308 7.10 -17.18 15.34
N VAL A 309 7.76 -16.31 16.08
CA VAL A 309 9.00 -15.66 15.62
C VAL A 309 10.13 -16.68 15.64
N ILE A 310 10.85 -16.79 14.53
CA ILE A 310 12.07 -17.60 14.41
C ILE A 310 13.25 -16.66 14.27
N SER A 311 14.19 -16.73 15.21
CA SER A 311 15.39 -15.88 15.25
C SER A 311 16.68 -16.64 15.08
N ALA A 312 16.68 -17.96 15.28
CA ALA A 312 17.87 -18.80 15.19
C ALA A 312 18.48 -18.75 13.77
N GLY A 313 19.76 -18.42 13.67
CA GLY A 313 20.47 -18.33 12.38
C GLY A 313 20.11 -17.11 11.53
N LEU A 314 19.27 -16.19 12.03
CA LEU A 314 18.86 -14.97 11.34
C LEU A 314 19.48 -13.73 11.98
N PRO A 315 19.50 -12.58 11.28
CA PRO A 315 19.96 -11.32 11.87
C PRO A 315 19.17 -10.95 13.10
N VAL A 316 19.84 -10.36 14.10
CA VAL A 316 19.11 -9.74 15.21
C VAL A 316 18.22 -8.61 14.70
N SER A 317 17.03 -8.49 15.27
CA SER A 317 15.99 -7.58 14.75
C SER A 317 16.46 -6.12 14.63
N SER A 318 17.27 -5.63 15.57
CA SER A 318 17.83 -4.26 15.54
C SER A 318 18.83 -4.00 14.40
N SER A 319 19.28 -5.03 13.70
CA SER A 319 20.28 -4.93 12.64
C SER A 319 19.71 -5.06 11.23
N SER A 320 18.40 -5.24 11.10
CA SER A 320 17.69 -5.36 9.84
C SER A 320 16.69 -4.22 9.64
N SER A 321 16.58 -3.70 8.43
CA SER A 321 15.59 -2.68 8.04
C SER A 321 14.53 -3.20 7.09
N ARG A 322 14.78 -4.34 6.42
CA ARG A 322 13.80 -5.01 5.55
C ARG A 322 14.16 -6.48 5.41
N MET A 323 13.16 -7.34 5.38
CA MET A 323 13.28 -8.76 5.07
C MET A 323 12.29 -9.15 3.98
N SER A 324 12.72 -10.01 3.05
CA SER A 324 11.88 -10.66 2.05
C SER A 324 12.22 -12.12 1.95
N ILE A 325 11.23 -12.96 1.63
CA ILE A 325 11.33 -14.41 1.59
C ILE A 325 11.00 -14.95 0.21
N ALA A 326 11.56 -16.11 -0.09
CA ALA A 326 11.21 -16.88 -1.27
C ALA A 326 11.18 -18.38 -0.94
N VAL A 327 10.20 -19.06 -1.52
CA VAL A 327 10.03 -20.51 -1.47
C VAL A 327 9.95 -21.09 -2.87
N THR A 328 10.20 -22.38 -3.04
CA THR A 328 10.17 -23.02 -4.34
C THR A 328 9.48 -24.39 -4.29
N PRO A 329 8.62 -24.72 -5.26
CA PRO A 329 8.01 -26.05 -5.35
C PRO A 329 9.02 -27.14 -5.71
N ALA A 330 10.19 -26.80 -6.27
CA ALA A 330 11.24 -27.76 -6.58
C ALA A 330 11.82 -28.45 -5.34
N ASN A 331 11.87 -27.72 -4.21
CA ASN A 331 12.20 -28.28 -2.89
C ASN A 331 11.49 -27.45 -1.79
N PRO A 332 10.31 -27.87 -1.33
CA PRO A 332 9.51 -27.11 -0.37
C PRO A 332 10.16 -26.93 1.02
N GLU A 333 11.20 -27.71 1.34
CA GLU A 333 11.93 -27.57 2.61
C GLU A 333 12.88 -26.36 2.60
N ILE A 334 13.18 -25.83 1.41
CA ILE A 334 14.08 -24.69 1.27
C ILE A 334 13.31 -23.37 1.40
N VAL A 335 13.79 -22.53 2.30
CA VAL A 335 13.32 -21.14 2.45
C VAL A 335 14.53 -20.23 2.31
N TYR A 336 14.46 -19.26 1.43
CA TYR A 336 15.44 -18.18 1.33
C TYR A 336 14.91 -16.94 1.99
N LEU A 337 15.78 -16.20 2.65
CA LEU A 337 15.50 -14.88 3.22
C LEU A 337 16.63 -13.93 2.88
N VAL A 338 16.30 -12.79 2.29
CA VAL A 338 17.22 -11.67 2.12
C VAL A 338 16.91 -10.60 3.16
N SER A 339 17.97 -10.00 3.72
CA SER A 339 17.85 -8.92 4.70
C SER A 339 18.67 -7.72 4.25
N SER A 340 18.15 -6.52 4.46
CA SER A 340 18.88 -5.27 4.35
C SER A 340 19.38 -4.81 5.72
N ASN A 341 20.46 -4.02 5.70
CA ASN A 341 21.12 -3.51 6.89
C ASN A 341 20.38 -2.30 7.47
N ALA A 342 20.19 -2.25 8.78
CA ALA A 342 19.50 -1.16 9.45
C ALA A 342 20.22 0.19 9.38
N SER A 343 21.55 0.20 9.18
CA SER A 343 22.35 1.44 9.21
C SER A 343 22.33 2.24 7.90
N ASP A 344 22.21 1.54 6.75
CA ASP A 344 22.38 2.14 5.42
C ASP A 344 21.41 1.61 4.37
N ASN A 345 20.47 0.72 4.76
CA ASN A 345 19.55 -0.01 3.89
C ASN A 345 20.23 -0.85 2.79
N GLY A 346 21.54 -1.03 2.86
CA GLY A 346 22.31 -1.86 1.97
C GLY A 346 22.10 -3.36 2.21
N PHE A 347 22.71 -4.19 1.38
CA PHE A 347 22.65 -5.65 1.51
C PHE A 347 23.30 -6.11 2.81
N LYS A 348 22.54 -6.80 3.67
CA LYS A 348 23.04 -7.40 4.91
C LYS A 348 23.42 -8.86 4.75
N GLY A 349 22.59 -9.64 4.07
CA GLY A 349 22.84 -11.06 3.89
C GLY A 349 21.71 -11.79 3.20
N LEU A 350 22.06 -12.97 2.63
CA LEU A 350 21.14 -13.97 2.11
C LEU A 350 21.23 -15.21 2.99
N TYR A 351 20.11 -15.64 3.52
CA TYR A 351 19.98 -16.77 4.44
C TYR A 351 19.20 -17.88 3.77
N ARG A 352 19.55 -19.13 4.07
CA ARG A 352 18.87 -20.31 3.54
C ARG A 352 18.59 -21.29 4.68
N SER A 353 17.31 -21.64 4.84
CA SER A 353 16.90 -22.80 5.62
C SER A 353 16.74 -24.03 4.68
N THR A 354 17.05 -25.22 5.18
CA THR A 354 16.83 -26.50 4.50
C THR A 354 15.84 -27.41 5.25
N ASN A 355 15.17 -26.87 6.25
CA ASN A 355 14.24 -27.56 7.14
C ASN A 355 12.95 -26.75 7.36
N SER A 356 12.40 -26.15 6.32
CA SER A 356 11.15 -25.38 6.35
C SER A 356 11.20 -24.15 7.30
N GLY A 357 12.35 -23.52 7.47
CA GLY A 357 12.47 -22.31 8.29
C GLY A 357 12.37 -22.57 9.80
N THR A 358 12.78 -23.74 10.28
CA THR A 358 12.85 -24.09 11.71
C THR A 358 14.21 -23.76 12.30
#